data_3a5ce8dd2dccfbeff24a870b5020ece9
#
_entry.id   3a5ce8dd2dccfbeff24a870b5020ece9
#
_cell.length_a   1.000
_cell.length_b   1.000
_cell.length_c   1.000
_cell.angle_alpha   90.00
_cell.angle_beta   90.00
_cell.angle_gamma   90.00
#
_symmetry.space_group_name_H-M   'P 1'
#
loop_
_entity.id
_entity.type
_entity.pdbx_description
1 polymer ?
#
loop_
_entity_poly.entity_id
_entity_poly.type
_entity_poly.pdbx_seq_one_letter_code
_entity_poly.pdbx_strand_id
1 'polypeptide(L)'
;MPRVLFGQAHAYNNYYTASDNNYAIGVGVFASMLVENNYFRDVRNPHQFMYPDRRPAYITATGNIYDNTSGDMDTGAVTPDGYDSVEPFTNPPYTYDLDDAEDIPFLVTRYAGPTVNEEKDITAPGAPVIIAPAESAVKF
;
A
#
# COMPACT_ATOMS: atom_id res chain seq x y z
N MET A 1 -5.68 5.49 -5.10
CA MET A 1 -6.54 4.29 -5.07
C MET A 1 -6.09 3.33 -6.17
N PRO A 2 -5.12 2.46 -5.92
CA PRO A 2 -4.70 1.50 -6.94
C PRO A 2 -5.78 0.45 -7.19
N ARG A 3 -5.98 0.16 -8.46
CA ARG A 3 -6.85 -0.92 -8.93
C ARG A 3 -6.10 -1.73 -9.97
N VAL A 4 -5.93 -3.01 -9.69
CA VAL A 4 -5.14 -3.91 -10.53
C VAL A 4 -6.03 -4.98 -11.13
N LEU A 5 -6.04 -5.03 -12.44
CA LEU A 5 -6.66 -6.07 -13.25
C LEU A 5 -5.58 -6.62 -14.17
N PHE A 6 -5.32 -7.91 -14.09
CA PHE A 6 -4.21 -8.60 -14.73
C PHE A 6 -2.83 -8.19 -14.21
N GLY A 7 -1.95 -9.15 -14.08
CA GLY A 7 -0.55 -8.95 -13.71
C GLY A 7 -0.32 -8.88 -12.20
N GLN A 8 0.84 -8.37 -11.85
CA GLN A 8 1.34 -8.30 -10.49
C GLN A 8 1.59 -6.85 -10.07
N ALA A 9 1.29 -6.52 -8.82
CA ALA A 9 1.53 -5.20 -8.27
C ALA A 9 1.99 -5.27 -6.82
N HIS A 10 2.71 -4.24 -6.38
CA HIS A 10 3.23 -4.11 -5.04
C HIS A 10 2.87 -2.73 -4.48
N ALA A 11 2.15 -2.72 -3.37
CA ALA A 11 1.83 -1.51 -2.62
C ALA A 11 2.49 -1.57 -1.25
N TYR A 12 3.43 -0.68 -0.99
CA TYR A 12 4.15 -0.63 0.28
C TYR A 12 4.45 0.81 0.70
N ASN A 13 4.60 1.03 1.99
CA ASN A 13 4.92 2.33 2.57
C ASN A 13 3.93 3.45 2.18
N ASN A 14 2.66 3.12 1.98
CA ASN A 14 1.64 4.11 1.65
C ASN A 14 0.78 4.48 2.85
N TYR A 15 0.32 5.72 2.87
CA TYR A 15 -0.65 6.23 3.82
C TYR A 15 -1.98 6.50 3.10
N TYR A 16 -3.00 5.72 3.43
CA TYR A 16 -4.34 5.83 2.84
C TYR A 16 -5.29 6.50 3.84
N THR A 17 -5.88 7.65 3.44
CA THR A 17 -6.77 8.45 4.29
C THR A 17 -8.05 8.90 3.59
N ALA A 18 -8.30 8.44 2.38
CA ALA A 18 -9.45 8.89 1.58
C ALA A 18 -10.75 8.19 2.04
N SER A 19 -11.38 8.74 3.07
CA SER A 19 -12.58 8.19 3.70
C SER A 19 -13.80 8.12 2.79
N ASP A 20 -13.88 9.00 1.78
CA ASP A 20 -15.02 9.06 0.85
C ASP A 20 -14.92 8.03 -0.29
N ASN A 21 -13.81 7.32 -0.40
CA ASN A 21 -13.64 6.29 -1.41
C ASN A 21 -14.35 5.00 -0.99
N ASN A 22 -14.88 4.28 -1.99
CA ASN A 22 -15.50 2.98 -1.74
C ASN A 22 -14.51 1.91 -1.29
N TYR A 23 -13.24 2.04 -1.66
CA TYR A 23 -12.14 1.15 -1.26
C TYR A 23 -10.80 1.89 -1.40
N ALA A 24 -9.75 1.39 -0.75
CA ALA A 24 -8.40 1.92 -0.95
C ALA A 24 -7.65 1.15 -2.04
N ILE A 25 -7.65 -0.18 -1.98
CA ILE A 25 -6.98 -1.06 -2.95
C ILE A 25 -7.99 -2.06 -3.52
N GLY A 26 -8.04 -2.20 -4.85
CA GLY A 26 -8.86 -3.19 -5.53
C GLY A 26 -8.04 -4.13 -6.40
N VAL A 27 -8.21 -5.46 -6.24
CA VAL A 27 -7.46 -6.49 -6.96
C VAL A 27 -8.40 -7.49 -7.58
N GLY A 28 -8.30 -7.73 -8.87
CA GLY A 28 -9.18 -8.69 -9.53
C GLY A 28 -8.67 -9.16 -10.88
N VAL A 29 -9.43 -10.03 -11.52
CA VAL A 29 -9.24 -10.48 -12.90
C VAL A 29 -7.79 -10.92 -13.17
N PHE A 30 -7.40 -12.08 -12.62
CA PHE A 30 -6.08 -12.70 -12.77
C PHE A 30 -4.92 -11.87 -12.20
N ALA A 31 -5.20 -10.87 -11.35
CA ALA A 31 -4.16 -10.10 -10.69
C ALA A 31 -3.72 -10.74 -9.37
N SER A 32 -2.46 -10.53 -9.03
CA SER A 32 -1.89 -10.85 -7.72
C SER A 32 -1.19 -9.61 -7.16
N MET A 33 -1.48 -9.27 -5.91
CA MET A 33 -0.94 -8.06 -5.30
C MET A 33 -0.32 -8.34 -3.94
N LEU A 34 0.86 -7.78 -3.73
CA LEU A 34 1.52 -7.72 -2.44
C LEU A 34 1.23 -6.35 -1.80
N VAL A 35 0.66 -6.38 -0.60
CA VAL A 35 0.26 -5.18 0.17
C VAL A 35 0.98 -5.24 1.51
N GLU A 36 2.05 -4.47 1.67
CA GLU A 36 2.87 -4.56 2.87
C GLU A 36 3.29 -3.21 3.46
N ASN A 37 3.32 -3.16 4.78
CA ASN A 37 3.71 -2.00 5.59
C ASN A 37 3.05 -0.69 5.15
N ASN A 38 1.75 -0.76 4.83
CA ASN A 38 0.92 0.43 4.59
C ASN A 38 0.18 0.82 5.88
N TYR A 39 -0.23 2.06 5.95
CA TYR A 39 -1.10 2.56 7.01
C TYR A 39 -2.44 3.01 6.41
N PHE A 40 -3.52 2.42 6.87
CA PHE A 40 -4.89 2.76 6.47
C PHE A 40 -5.58 3.45 7.64
N ARG A 41 -6.00 4.71 7.47
CA ARG A 41 -6.74 5.46 8.50
C ARG A 41 -8.06 5.95 7.95
N ASP A 42 -9.14 5.68 8.69
CA ASP A 42 -10.50 6.13 8.37
C ASP A 42 -10.98 5.71 6.98
N VAL A 43 -10.43 4.63 6.42
CA VAL A 43 -10.82 4.16 5.10
C VAL A 43 -11.79 2.99 5.17
N ARG A 44 -12.65 2.94 4.17
CA ARG A 44 -13.54 1.82 3.94
C ARG A 44 -12.89 0.84 2.96
N ASN A 45 -13.06 -0.46 3.22
CA ASN A 45 -12.51 -1.53 2.40
C ASN A 45 -11.02 -1.31 2.08
N PRO A 46 -10.10 -1.42 3.06
CA PRO A 46 -8.67 -1.21 2.84
C PRO A 46 -8.10 -1.93 1.63
N HIS A 47 -8.47 -3.19 1.44
CA HIS A 47 -8.18 -3.95 0.22
C HIS A 47 -9.28 -4.97 -0.03
N GLN A 48 -9.70 -5.07 -1.27
CA GLN A 48 -10.81 -5.95 -1.64
C GLN A 48 -10.61 -6.60 -2.99
N PHE A 49 -11.24 -7.76 -3.18
CA PHE A 49 -11.33 -8.38 -4.48
C PHE A 49 -12.34 -7.65 -5.37
N MET A 50 -11.93 -7.46 -6.62
CA MET A 50 -12.79 -6.94 -7.69
C MET A 50 -13.30 -8.12 -8.52
N TYR A 51 -14.61 -8.18 -8.69
CA TYR A 51 -15.28 -9.24 -9.45
C TYR A 51 -14.98 -10.68 -8.95
N PRO A 52 -15.09 -10.94 -7.62
CA PRO A 52 -14.70 -12.22 -7.03
C PRO A 52 -15.50 -13.41 -7.56
N ASP A 53 -16.74 -13.18 -8.01
CA ASP A 53 -17.61 -14.22 -8.55
C ASP A 53 -17.31 -14.58 -10.01
N ARG A 54 -16.43 -13.82 -10.66
CA ARG A 54 -16.22 -13.94 -12.11
C ARG A 54 -14.81 -14.35 -12.48
N ARG A 55 -13.80 -13.93 -11.75
CA ARG A 55 -12.41 -14.13 -12.10
C ARG A 55 -11.55 -14.31 -10.86
N PRO A 56 -10.54 -15.17 -10.93
CA PRO A 56 -9.64 -15.39 -9.80
C PRO A 56 -8.68 -14.21 -9.58
N ALA A 57 -8.23 -14.07 -8.34
CA ALA A 57 -7.22 -13.09 -7.94
C ALA A 57 -6.55 -13.52 -6.64
N TYR A 58 -5.45 -12.86 -6.28
CA TYR A 58 -4.74 -13.11 -5.02
C TYR A 58 -4.31 -11.81 -4.35
N ILE A 59 -4.50 -11.72 -3.04
CA ILE A 59 -3.98 -10.62 -2.22
C ILE A 59 -3.14 -11.20 -1.10
N THR A 60 -1.87 -10.81 -1.07
CA THR A 60 -0.98 -11.05 0.07
C THR A 60 -0.87 -9.76 0.87
N ALA A 61 -1.29 -9.76 2.14
CA ALA A 61 -1.23 -8.58 3.00
C ALA A 61 -0.41 -8.91 4.25
N THR A 62 0.60 -8.09 4.55
CA THR A 62 1.47 -8.27 5.71
C THR A 62 1.99 -6.93 6.25
N GLY A 63 2.14 -6.83 7.56
CA GLY A 63 2.73 -5.67 8.21
C GLY A 63 1.92 -4.37 8.12
N ASN A 64 0.69 -4.40 7.61
CA ASN A 64 -0.16 -3.22 7.48
C ASN A 64 -0.81 -2.84 8.81
N ILE A 65 -1.09 -1.55 8.99
CA ILE A 65 -1.86 -1.03 10.12
C ILE A 65 -3.22 -0.55 9.62
N TYR A 66 -4.26 -0.93 10.36
CA TYR A 66 -5.66 -0.59 10.07
C TYR A 66 -6.23 0.21 11.24
N ASP A 67 -6.27 1.52 11.10
CA ASP A 67 -6.71 2.47 12.12
C ASP A 67 -8.09 3.01 11.76
N ASN A 68 -9.10 2.65 12.55
CA ASN A 68 -10.49 3.03 12.35
C ASN A 68 -11.00 2.72 10.93
N THR A 69 -10.65 1.55 10.41
CA THR A 69 -11.10 1.08 9.10
C THR A 69 -12.39 0.29 9.21
N SER A 70 -13.08 0.13 8.09
CA SER A 70 -14.32 -0.66 8.00
C SER A 70 -14.39 -1.44 6.69
N GLY A 71 -15.30 -2.43 6.65
CA GLY A 71 -15.55 -3.20 5.44
C GLY A 71 -14.49 -4.27 5.15
N ASP A 72 -14.23 -4.52 3.89
CA ASP A 72 -13.44 -5.65 3.44
C ASP A 72 -11.93 -5.44 3.63
N MET A 73 -11.27 -6.48 4.14
CA MET A 73 -9.82 -6.63 4.21
C MET A 73 -9.49 -8.01 3.62
N ASP A 74 -9.80 -8.20 2.35
CA ASP A 74 -9.66 -9.48 1.66
C ASP A 74 -8.20 -9.89 1.53
N THR A 75 -7.91 -11.16 1.80
CA THR A 75 -6.58 -11.76 1.64
C THR A 75 -6.68 -13.18 1.10
N GLY A 76 -5.56 -13.71 0.62
CA GLY A 76 -5.48 -15.05 0.05
C GLY A 76 -6.02 -15.09 -1.37
N ALA A 77 -6.50 -16.26 -1.76
CA ALA A 77 -7.03 -16.50 -3.09
C ALA A 77 -8.56 -16.34 -3.13
N VAL A 78 -9.04 -15.75 -4.22
CA VAL A 78 -10.42 -15.95 -4.67
C VAL A 78 -10.38 -16.71 -5.99
N THR A 79 -11.11 -17.81 -6.08
CA THR A 79 -11.06 -18.70 -7.25
C THR A 79 -12.47 -19.18 -7.58
N PRO A 80 -13.18 -18.50 -8.50
CA PRO A 80 -14.49 -18.94 -8.95
C PRO A 80 -14.43 -20.30 -9.66
N ASP A 81 -15.55 -21.00 -9.69
CA ASP A 81 -15.65 -22.29 -10.36
C ASP A 81 -15.20 -22.22 -11.83
N GLY A 82 -14.44 -23.21 -12.25
CA GLY A 82 -13.92 -23.33 -13.61
C GLY A 82 -12.60 -22.58 -13.88
N TYR A 83 -11.99 -21.99 -12.86
CA TYR A 83 -10.70 -21.31 -12.96
C TYR A 83 -9.65 -21.97 -12.09
N ASP A 84 -8.40 -21.86 -12.50
CA ASP A 84 -7.25 -22.17 -11.66
C ASP A 84 -6.96 -20.97 -10.74
N SER A 85 -6.39 -21.26 -9.57
CA SER A 85 -5.97 -20.22 -8.61
C SER A 85 -4.84 -19.37 -9.18
N VAL A 86 -4.89 -18.08 -8.90
CA VAL A 86 -3.78 -17.17 -9.17
C VAL A 86 -2.68 -17.41 -8.13
N GLU A 87 -1.44 -17.47 -8.56
CA GLU A 87 -0.29 -17.61 -7.67
C GLU A 87 -0.07 -16.34 -6.86
N PRO A 88 0.32 -16.48 -5.58
CA PRO A 88 0.65 -15.30 -4.76
C PRO A 88 1.88 -14.58 -5.29
N PHE A 89 1.84 -13.25 -5.25
CA PHE A 89 2.99 -12.40 -5.52
C PHE A 89 3.63 -11.99 -4.18
N THR A 90 4.75 -12.63 -3.82
CA THR A 90 5.42 -12.44 -2.54
C THR A 90 6.90 -12.05 -2.65
N ASN A 91 7.48 -12.19 -3.85
CA ASN A 91 8.88 -11.90 -4.09
C ASN A 91 9.03 -10.93 -5.27
N PRO A 92 8.94 -9.63 -5.05
CA PRO A 92 9.22 -8.65 -6.09
C PRO A 92 10.62 -8.82 -6.68
N PRO A 93 10.81 -8.69 -8.01
CA PRO A 93 12.11 -8.88 -8.66
C PRO A 93 13.04 -7.65 -8.52
N TYR A 94 12.93 -6.91 -7.44
CA TYR A 94 13.72 -5.71 -7.13
C TYR A 94 13.96 -5.63 -5.62
N THR A 95 14.98 -4.89 -5.24
CA THR A 95 15.23 -4.56 -3.84
C THR A 95 14.39 -3.36 -3.43
N TYR A 96 13.87 -3.38 -2.21
CA TYR A 96 13.11 -2.29 -1.63
C TYR A 96 13.28 -2.29 -0.11
N ASP A 97 13.07 -1.13 0.50
CA ASP A 97 13.12 -0.96 1.94
C ASP A 97 11.71 -0.75 2.48
N LEU A 98 11.35 -1.51 3.49
CA LEU A 98 10.10 -1.32 4.23
C LEU A 98 10.37 -0.41 5.43
N ASP A 99 9.61 0.66 5.52
CA ASP A 99 9.53 1.46 6.72
C ASP A 99 8.61 0.79 7.74
N ASP A 100 8.81 1.08 9.01
CA ASP A 100 7.88 0.65 10.05
C ASP A 100 6.50 1.26 9.76
N ALA A 101 5.48 0.42 9.71
CA ALA A 101 4.13 0.87 9.36
C ALA A 101 3.60 1.94 10.32
N GLU A 102 4.02 1.94 11.59
CA GLU A 102 3.66 2.98 12.56
C GLU A 102 4.20 4.36 12.19
N ASP A 103 5.33 4.42 11.51
CA ASP A 103 5.98 5.66 11.11
C ASP A 103 5.46 6.21 9.78
N ILE A 104 4.74 5.41 8.99
CA ILE A 104 4.27 5.78 7.66
C ILE A 104 3.46 7.09 7.64
N PRO A 105 2.51 7.36 8.55
CA PRO A 105 1.78 8.62 8.53
C PRO A 105 2.70 9.84 8.62
N PHE A 106 3.70 9.78 9.48
CA PHE A 106 4.68 10.85 9.64
C PHE A 106 5.59 10.98 8.40
N LEU A 107 6.14 9.86 7.94
CA LEU A 107 7.07 9.85 6.81
C LEU A 107 6.41 10.33 5.52
N VAL A 108 5.21 9.84 5.23
CA VAL A 108 4.49 10.20 4.01
C VAL A 108 4.04 11.66 4.02
N THR A 109 3.48 12.15 5.12
CA THR A 109 3.03 13.55 5.19
C THR A 109 4.17 14.54 5.12
N ARG A 110 5.37 14.15 5.53
CA ARG A 110 6.53 15.04 5.53
C ARG A 110 7.37 14.95 4.26
N TYR A 111 7.53 13.77 3.69
CA TYR A 111 8.53 13.53 2.64
C TYR A 111 7.95 13.06 1.31
N ALA A 112 6.71 12.61 1.24
CA ALA A 112 6.12 12.19 -0.02
C ALA A 112 5.69 13.40 -0.87
N GLY A 113 5.70 13.19 -2.19
CA GLY A 113 5.30 14.20 -3.16
C GLY A 113 6.49 14.87 -3.86
N PRO A 114 6.26 15.99 -4.55
CA PRO A 114 7.33 16.65 -5.29
C PRO A 114 8.35 17.24 -4.31
N THR A 115 9.55 16.71 -4.37
CA THR A 115 10.65 17.01 -3.44
C THR A 115 11.42 18.29 -3.77
N VAL A 116 10.94 19.07 -4.71
CA VAL A 116 11.62 20.28 -5.24
C VAL A 116 11.96 21.30 -4.14
N ASN A 117 11.29 21.23 -3.00
CA ASN A 117 11.51 22.15 -1.88
C ASN A 117 12.10 21.50 -0.63
N GLU A 118 12.46 20.22 -0.68
CA GLU A 118 12.98 19.50 0.49
C GLU A 118 14.27 20.11 1.02
N GLU A 119 15.18 20.54 0.17
CA GLU A 119 16.41 21.21 0.60
C GLU A 119 16.12 22.48 1.40
N LYS A 120 15.08 23.24 1.05
CA LYS A 120 14.68 24.42 1.79
C LYS A 120 14.09 24.08 3.14
N ASP A 121 13.31 23.01 3.23
CA ASP A 121 12.68 22.58 4.46
C ASP A 121 13.69 21.93 5.41
N ILE A 122 14.69 21.25 4.89
CA ILE A 122 15.78 20.64 5.68
C ILE A 122 16.74 21.70 6.22
N THR A 123 16.95 22.79 5.50
CA THR A 123 17.85 23.87 5.89
C THR A 123 17.18 24.99 6.67
N ALA A 124 15.85 25.00 6.77
CA ALA A 124 15.10 25.99 7.51
C ALA A 124 15.47 25.96 9.01
N PRO A 125 15.65 27.11 9.67
CA PRO A 125 15.84 27.15 11.12
C PRO A 125 14.68 26.45 11.84
N GLY A 126 14.99 25.45 12.67
CA GLY A 126 13.98 24.64 13.35
C GLY A 126 13.47 23.44 12.52
N ALA A 127 13.97 23.22 11.33
CA ALA A 127 13.78 21.95 10.65
C ALA A 127 14.35 20.85 11.56
N PRO A 128 13.59 19.78 11.80
CA PRO A 128 14.11 18.70 12.63
C PRO A 128 15.37 18.17 11.99
N VAL A 129 16.41 18.08 12.80
CA VAL A 129 17.68 17.49 12.38
C VAL A 129 17.49 15.97 12.28
N ILE A 130 16.77 15.56 11.26
CA ILE A 130 16.48 14.16 11.02
C ILE A 130 17.15 13.76 9.73
N ILE A 131 18.45 13.95 9.69
CA ILE A 131 19.23 13.54 8.52
C ILE A 131 19.25 12.01 8.42
N ALA A 132 19.35 11.29 9.54
CA ALA A 132 19.37 9.84 9.52
C ALA A 132 18.02 9.21 9.11
N PRO A 133 16.87 9.61 9.67
CA PRO A 133 15.58 9.20 9.13
C PRO A 133 15.31 9.72 7.72
N ALA A 134 15.83 10.90 7.37
CA ALA A 134 15.69 11.44 6.02
C ALA A 134 16.41 10.58 4.97
N GLU A 135 17.53 9.99 5.29
CA GLU A 135 18.19 9.04 4.40
C GLU A 135 17.35 7.79 4.16
N SER A 136 16.67 7.31 5.18
CA SER A 136 15.70 6.20 5.03
C SER A 136 14.49 6.62 4.23
N ALA A 137 13.99 7.83 4.41
CA ALA A 137 12.84 8.37 3.68
C ALA A 137 13.12 8.61 2.19
N VAL A 138 14.34 8.97 1.83
CA VAL A 138 14.77 9.18 0.44
C VAL A 138 14.82 7.88 -0.37
N LYS A 139 14.73 6.75 0.27
CA LYS A 139 14.71 5.44 -0.38
C LYS A 139 13.33 4.97 -0.86
N PHE A 140 12.33 5.77 -0.72
CA PHE A 140 10.98 5.47 -1.22
C PHE A 140 10.94 5.25 -2.72
#